data_20c989893fd14e1fe3537038e00d871d
#
_entry.id   20c989893fd14e1fe3537038e00d871d
#
_cell.length_a   1.000
_cell.length_b   1.000
_cell.length_c   1.000
_cell.angle_alpha   90.00
_cell.angle_beta   90.00
_cell.angle_gamma   90.00
#
_symmetry.space_group_name_H-M   'P 1'
#
loop_
_entity.id
_entity.type
_entity.pdbx_description
1 polymer ?
#
loop_
_entity_poly.entity_id
_entity_poly.type
_entity_poly.pdbx_seq_one_letter_code
_entity_poly.pdbx_strand_id
1 'polypeptide(L)'
;KDDIHLDEEKAELGMMAVGYYAILESAFRFNKNLSIENQSDFVAEMYAYFSKVASRNKDAWTDSALDANEIKNITKKNSLQAFPYNKYHCTSWNVNQSAAIIVCSEKIADDLDIPQEKRVYPLASSENNHMIGTLQRPKLYEQHGMQLAAKYILDVCQKLKIEPNFYDLYSCFPVAVQMFAESLNLSDYKKFTITGGMSFAGGPLN
;
A
#
# COMPACT_ATOMS: atom_id res chain seq x y z
N LYS A 1 -14.56 14.20 -15.45
CA LYS A 1 -14.22 13.57 -14.14
C LYS A 1 -14.32 14.69 -13.13
N ASP A 2 -15.27 14.59 -12.22
CA ASP A 2 -15.37 15.55 -11.13
C ASP A 2 -14.14 15.38 -10.26
N ASP A 3 -13.41 16.46 -10.04
CA ASP A 3 -12.24 16.45 -9.18
C ASP A 3 -12.71 16.38 -7.73
N ILE A 4 -12.26 15.35 -7.01
CA ILE A 4 -12.60 15.15 -5.60
C ILE A 4 -11.84 16.08 -4.66
N HIS A 5 -10.84 16.80 -5.18
CA HIS A 5 -10.03 17.71 -4.39
C HIS A 5 -10.61 19.13 -4.46
N LEU A 6 -10.80 19.74 -3.30
CA LEU A 6 -11.19 21.14 -3.20
C LEU A 6 -10.05 22.05 -3.67
N ASP A 7 -10.39 23.25 -4.14
CA ASP A 7 -9.38 24.21 -4.59
C ASP A 7 -8.46 24.66 -3.44
N GLU A 8 -8.98 24.75 -2.23
CA GLU A 8 -8.21 25.02 -1.01
C GLU A 8 -7.24 23.88 -0.71
N GLU A 9 -7.64 22.62 -0.91
CA GLU A 9 -6.75 21.48 -0.76
C GLU A 9 -5.59 21.53 -1.74
N LYS A 10 -5.88 21.86 -3.01
CA LYS A 10 -4.84 21.98 -4.04
C LYS A 10 -3.87 23.10 -3.76
N ALA A 11 -4.37 24.24 -3.25
CA ALA A 11 -3.55 25.39 -2.89
C ALA A 11 -2.56 25.08 -1.77
N GLU A 12 -2.98 24.33 -0.74
CA GLU A 12 -2.18 24.05 0.45
C GLU A 12 -1.37 22.75 0.36
N LEU A 13 -1.94 21.70 -0.23
CA LEU A 13 -1.32 20.36 -0.30
C LEU A 13 -0.66 20.06 -1.65
N GLY A 14 -0.87 20.94 -2.63
CA GLY A 14 -0.38 20.77 -4.00
C GLY A 14 -1.19 19.76 -4.81
N MET A 15 -0.71 19.49 -6.03
CA MET A 15 -1.37 18.58 -6.97
C MET A 15 -0.90 17.13 -6.84
N MET A 16 0.17 16.90 -6.09
CA MET A 16 0.77 15.57 -5.96
C MET A 16 0.25 14.85 -4.71
N ALA A 17 -0.01 13.57 -4.85
CA ALA A 17 -0.54 12.72 -3.77
C ALA A 17 0.30 12.77 -2.48
N VAL A 18 1.60 13.04 -2.56
CA VAL A 18 2.49 13.05 -1.40
C VAL A 18 2.06 14.04 -0.31
N GLY A 19 1.57 15.23 -0.67
CA GLY A 19 1.08 16.23 0.30
C GLY A 19 -0.12 15.72 1.09
N TYR A 20 -1.07 15.11 0.39
CA TYR A 20 -2.27 14.52 1.01
C TYR A 20 -1.94 13.36 1.95
N TYR A 21 -1.10 12.44 1.53
CA TYR A 21 -0.71 11.32 2.38
C TYR A 21 0.17 11.75 3.56
N ALA A 22 0.96 12.78 3.41
CA ALA A 22 1.79 13.33 4.48
C ALA A 22 0.95 13.87 5.66
N ILE A 23 -0.17 14.55 5.37
CA ILE A 23 -1.09 15.00 6.43
C ILE A 23 -1.83 13.84 7.09
N LEU A 24 -2.21 12.81 6.32
CA LEU A 24 -2.80 11.58 6.87
C LEU A 24 -1.82 10.85 7.80
N GLU A 25 -0.53 10.73 7.42
CA GLU A 25 0.51 10.13 8.27
C GLU A 25 0.66 10.88 9.59
N SER A 26 0.68 12.22 9.53
CA SER A 26 0.79 13.07 10.72
C SER A 26 -0.41 12.89 11.66
N ALA A 27 -1.63 12.82 11.10
CA ALA A 27 -2.83 12.58 11.88
C ALA A 27 -2.87 11.16 12.47
N PHE A 28 -2.47 10.15 11.70
CA PHE A 28 -2.37 8.77 12.14
C PHE A 28 -1.39 8.62 13.29
N ARG A 29 -0.18 9.14 13.15
CA ARG A 29 0.83 9.18 14.20
C ARG A 29 0.30 9.84 15.49
N PHE A 30 -0.34 11.01 15.35
CA PHE A 30 -0.90 11.74 16.49
C PHE A 30 -1.96 10.93 17.21
N ASN A 31 -2.88 10.30 16.47
CA ASN A 31 -3.92 9.43 17.04
C ASN A 31 -3.34 8.21 17.78
N LYS A 32 -2.16 7.73 17.36
CA LYS A 32 -1.44 6.63 18.03
C LYS A 32 -0.59 7.09 19.22
N ASN A 33 -0.58 8.38 19.54
CA ASN A 33 0.29 8.97 20.58
C ASN A 33 1.79 8.66 20.37
N LEU A 34 2.22 8.53 19.12
CA LEU A 34 3.62 8.28 18.80
C LEU A 34 4.38 9.58 18.61
N SER A 35 5.64 9.62 19.08
CA SER A 35 6.56 10.69 18.73
C SER A 35 6.89 10.65 17.22
N ILE A 36 7.38 11.77 16.68
CA ILE A 36 7.85 11.83 15.29
C ILE A 36 8.96 10.80 15.06
N GLU A 37 9.85 10.65 16.01
CA GLU A 37 10.99 9.75 15.93
C GLU A 37 10.54 8.29 15.92
N ASN A 38 9.69 7.87 16.87
CA ASN A 38 9.18 6.49 16.93
C ASN A 38 8.42 6.11 15.67
N GLN A 39 7.62 7.02 15.11
CA GLN A 39 6.92 6.78 13.85
C GLN A 39 7.89 6.65 12.68
N SER A 40 8.89 7.53 12.62
CA SER A 40 9.93 7.50 11.58
C SER A 40 10.75 6.20 11.63
N ASP A 41 11.10 5.73 12.82
CA ASP A 41 11.81 4.47 13.01
C ASP A 41 10.96 3.28 12.55
N PHE A 42 9.71 3.23 12.98
CA PHE A 42 8.79 2.15 12.56
C PHE A 42 8.61 2.11 11.03
N VAL A 43 8.39 3.27 10.41
CA VAL A 43 8.23 3.36 8.95
C VAL A 43 9.50 2.93 8.23
N ALA A 44 10.67 3.36 8.74
CA ALA A 44 11.95 2.99 8.15
C ALA A 44 12.23 1.49 8.24
N GLU A 45 11.94 0.85 9.37
CA GLU A 45 12.07 -0.61 9.54
C GLU A 45 11.11 -1.39 8.62
N MET A 46 9.85 -0.96 8.56
CA MET A 46 8.84 -1.57 7.67
C MET A 46 9.30 -1.49 6.21
N TYR A 47 9.76 -0.33 5.77
CA TYR A 47 10.19 -0.11 4.39
C TYR A 47 11.54 -0.77 4.07
N ALA A 48 12.45 -0.90 5.05
CA ALA A 48 13.65 -1.72 4.89
C ALA A 48 13.31 -3.18 4.64
N TYR A 49 12.29 -3.70 5.35
CA TYR A 49 11.79 -5.04 5.07
C TYR A 49 11.18 -5.13 3.66
N PHE A 50 10.38 -4.16 3.23
CA PHE A 50 9.81 -4.12 1.88
C PHE A 50 10.91 -4.10 0.81
N SER A 51 11.92 -3.27 0.98
CA SER A 51 13.10 -3.22 0.11
C SER A 51 13.83 -4.56 0.03
N LYS A 52 13.96 -5.25 1.18
CA LYS A 52 14.54 -6.61 1.24
C LYS A 52 13.68 -7.66 0.51
N VAL A 53 12.35 -7.55 0.56
CA VAL A 53 11.46 -8.43 -0.22
C VAL A 53 11.61 -8.12 -1.71
N ALA A 54 11.57 -6.84 -2.09
CA ALA A 54 11.74 -6.42 -3.49
C ALA A 54 13.06 -6.93 -4.08
N SER A 55 14.18 -6.81 -3.36
CA SER A 55 15.50 -7.25 -3.85
C SER A 55 15.61 -8.75 -4.16
N ARG A 56 14.65 -9.54 -3.69
CA ARG A 56 14.55 -11.00 -3.97
C ARG A 56 13.48 -11.33 -5.01
N ASN A 57 12.68 -10.36 -5.38
CA ASN A 57 11.64 -10.50 -6.38
C ASN A 57 12.21 -10.10 -7.75
N LYS A 58 12.38 -11.09 -8.64
CA LYS A 58 12.94 -10.88 -9.98
C LYS A 58 12.14 -9.92 -10.87
N ASP A 59 10.86 -9.72 -10.55
CA ASP A 59 9.95 -8.85 -11.28
C ASP A 59 9.85 -7.45 -10.65
N ALA A 60 10.57 -7.19 -9.54
CA ALA A 60 10.63 -5.90 -8.89
C ALA A 60 11.52 -4.91 -9.67
N TRP A 61 11.24 -3.62 -9.48
CA TRP A 61 12.02 -2.54 -10.09
C TRP A 61 13.41 -2.36 -9.48
N THR A 62 13.56 -2.60 -8.16
CA THR A 62 14.84 -2.51 -7.46
C THR A 62 15.39 -3.89 -7.12
N ASP A 63 16.69 -4.07 -7.33
CA ASP A 63 17.44 -5.31 -7.11
C ASP A 63 18.31 -5.28 -5.83
N SER A 64 18.37 -4.15 -5.15
CA SER A 64 19.19 -3.94 -3.95
C SER A 64 18.34 -3.60 -2.74
N ALA A 65 18.64 -4.22 -1.60
CA ALA A 65 18.00 -3.91 -0.33
C ALA A 65 18.63 -2.66 0.31
N LEU A 66 17.78 -1.80 0.86
CA LEU A 66 18.17 -0.65 1.67
C LEU A 66 17.95 -0.96 3.15
N ASP A 67 18.79 -0.44 4.02
CA ASP A 67 18.59 -0.52 5.47
C ASP A 67 17.67 0.62 5.99
N ALA A 68 17.26 0.51 7.26
CA ALA A 68 16.36 1.47 7.87
C ALA A 68 16.99 2.89 7.95
N ASN A 69 18.30 2.99 8.15
CA ASN A 69 18.98 4.29 8.21
C ASN A 69 19.04 4.97 6.82
N GLU A 70 19.24 4.19 5.76
CA GLU A 70 19.21 4.69 4.39
C GLU A 70 17.82 5.24 4.02
N ILE A 71 16.77 4.58 4.49
CA ILE A 71 15.38 5.00 4.26
C ILE A 71 15.01 6.20 5.12
N LYS A 72 15.40 6.23 6.40
CA LYS A 72 15.10 7.30 7.35
C LYS A 72 15.79 8.60 6.99
N ASN A 73 17.08 8.53 6.62
CA ASN A 73 17.92 9.70 6.50
C ASN A 73 17.71 10.45 5.18
N ILE A 74 17.58 11.78 5.29
CA ILE A 74 17.51 12.66 4.13
C ILE A 74 18.90 12.77 3.50
N THR A 75 18.96 12.45 2.20
CA THR A 75 20.19 12.55 1.40
C THR A 75 19.85 13.12 0.03
N LYS A 76 20.87 13.36 -0.80
CA LYS A 76 20.65 13.79 -2.19
C LYS A 76 19.83 12.77 -2.99
N LYS A 77 19.98 11.46 -2.71
CA LYS A 77 19.21 10.38 -3.37
C LYS A 77 17.85 10.17 -2.73
N ASN A 78 17.73 10.41 -1.43
CA ASN A 78 16.52 10.26 -0.62
C ASN A 78 16.07 11.63 -0.10
N SER A 79 15.75 12.55 -1.01
CA SER A 79 15.36 13.92 -0.65
C SER A 79 13.98 13.97 0.00
N LEU A 80 13.78 14.94 0.90
CA LEU A 80 12.47 15.25 1.47
C LEU A 80 11.49 15.61 0.34
N GLN A 81 10.30 15.03 0.38
CA GLN A 81 9.22 15.29 -0.58
C GLN A 81 8.11 16.13 0.06
N ALA A 82 7.54 15.65 1.12
CA ALA A 82 6.60 16.37 2.00
C ALA A 82 6.70 15.76 3.39
N PHE A 83 6.98 16.55 4.42
CA PHE A 83 7.13 16.01 5.78
C PHE A 83 5.92 15.15 6.19
N PRO A 84 6.12 13.91 6.68
CA PRO A 84 7.38 13.27 7.07
C PRO A 84 8.05 12.41 5.98
N TYR A 85 7.65 12.48 4.72
CA TYR A 85 8.07 11.58 3.67
C TYR A 85 9.30 12.02 2.89
N ASN A 86 10.25 11.12 2.80
CA ASN A 86 11.38 11.17 1.87
C ASN A 86 11.03 10.43 0.58
N LYS A 87 11.86 10.52 -0.44
CA LYS A 87 11.66 9.88 -1.73
C LYS A 87 11.43 8.35 -1.62
N TYR A 88 12.15 7.65 -0.75
CA TYR A 88 12.00 6.21 -0.57
C TYR A 88 10.68 5.79 0.09
N HIS A 89 9.92 6.72 0.65
CA HIS A 89 8.57 6.49 1.14
C HIS A 89 7.50 6.60 0.05
N CYS A 90 7.87 7.08 -1.13
CA CYS A 90 6.94 7.34 -2.23
C CYS A 90 6.98 6.21 -3.27
N THR A 91 5.85 5.97 -3.92
CA THR A 91 5.76 5.02 -5.05
C THR A 91 6.78 5.33 -6.12
N SER A 92 7.48 4.31 -6.60
CA SER A 92 8.27 4.36 -7.82
C SER A 92 7.36 4.18 -9.03
N TRP A 93 6.87 5.25 -9.60
CA TRP A 93 5.87 5.25 -10.67
C TRP A 93 6.47 5.28 -12.09
N ASN A 94 7.71 5.81 -12.23
CA ASN A 94 8.43 5.81 -13.51
C ASN A 94 9.15 4.46 -13.71
N VAL A 95 8.37 3.40 -13.85
CA VAL A 95 8.85 2.03 -14.00
C VAL A 95 8.31 1.43 -15.30
N ASN A 96 9.07 0.56 -15.91
CA ASN A 96 8.67 -0.16 -17.12
C ASN A 96 8.26 -1.58 -16.75
N GLN A 97 7.00 -1.72 -16.30
CA GLN A 97 6.43 -2.99 -15.86
C GLN A 97 5.05 -3.18 -16.48
N SER A 98 4.72 -4.43 -16.77
CA SER A 98 3.38 -4.83 -17.22
C SER A 98 3.06 -6.22 -16.67
N ALA A 99 1.76 -6.48 -16.49
CA ALA A 99 1.27 -7.79 -16.10
C ALA A 99 0.04 -8.16 -16.94
N ALA A 100 -0.15 -9.46 -17.19
CA ALA A 100 -1.31 -9.96 -17.90
C ALA A 100 -1.83 -11.22 -17.21
N ILE A 101 -3.14 -11.33 -17.09
CA ILE A 101 -3.83 -12.53 -16.61
C ILE A 101 -4.85 -12.98 -17.65
N ILE A 102 -5.09 -14.28 -17.71
CA ILE A 102 -6.16 -14.85 -18.53
C ILE A 102 -7.28 -15.27 -17.58
N VAL A 103 -8.49 -14.78 -17.86
CA VAL A 103 -9.69 -15.16 -17.11
C VAL A 103 -10.54 -16.07 -18.01
N CYS A 104 -10.81 -17.27 -17.53
CA CYS A 104 -11.63 -18.25 -18.26
C CYS A 104 -12.43 -19.12 -17.29
N SER A 105 -13.37 -19.90 -17.81
CA SER A 105 -14.04 -20.95 -17.01
C SER A 105 -13.10 -22.11 -16.73
N GLU A 106 -13.36 -22.85 -15.66
CA GLU A 106 -12.60 -24.07 -15.33
C GLU A 106 -12.65 -25.08 -16.49
N LYS A 107 -13.81 -25.24 -17.15
CA LYS A 107 -13.93 -26.09 -18.33
C LYS A 107 -12.98 -25.69 -19.46
N ILE A 108 -12.83 -24.41 -19.76
CA ILE A 108 -11.88 -23.95 -20.77
C ILE A 108 -10.43 -24.22 -20.34
N ALA A 109 -10.14 -24.05 -19.05
CA ALA A 109 -8.82 -24.36 -18.53
C ALA A 109 -8.48 -25.85 -18.64
N ASP A 110 -9.49 -26.73 -18.47
CA ASP A 110 -9.35 -28.17 -18.69
C ASP A 110 -9.17 -28.50 -20.18
N ASP A 111 -10.01 -27.93 -21.05
CA ASP A 111 -9.94 -28.14 -22.49
C ASP A 111 -8.58 -27.66 -23.09
N LEU A 112 -7.89 -26.76 -22.42
CA LEU A 112 -6.57 -26.22 -22.82
C LEU A 112 -5.39 -26.86 -22.03
N ASP A 113 -5.64 -27.90 -21.26
CA ASP A 113 -4.64 -28.59 -20.44
C ASP A 113 -3.82 -27.65 -19.53
N ILE A 114 -4.45 -26.57 -19.00
CA ILE A 114 -3.77 -25.66 -18.07
C ILE A 114 -3.53 -26.40 -16.74
N PRO A 115 -2.27 -26.53 -16.29
CA PRO A 115 -1.96 -27.22 -15.04
C PRO A 115 -2.64 -26.58 -13.82
N GLN A 116 -3.09 -27.39 -12.86
CA GLN A 116 -3.82 -26.93 -11.67
C GLN A 116 -3.00 -25.92 -10.83
N GLU A 117 -1.70 -26.11 -10.75
CA GLU A 117 -0.79 -25.21 -10.02
C GLU A 117 -0.65 -23.81 -10.64
N LYS A 118 -1.13 -23.61 -11.87
CA LYS A 118 -1.21 -22.30 -12.55
C LYS A 118 -2.57 -21.65 -12.43
N ARG A 119 -3.55 -22.33 -11.83
CA ARG A 119 -4.91 -21.79 -11.70
C ARG A 119 -5.09 -21.08 -10.38
N VAL A 120 -5.69 -19.89 -10.43
CA VAL A 120 -6.05 -19.11 -9.26
C VAL A 120 -7.56 -18.89 -9.29
N TYR A 121 -8.21 -19.19 -8.16
CA TYR A 121 -9.66 -19.06 -8.02
C TYR A 121 -9.97 -17.86 -7.12
N PRO A 122 -10.54 -16.76 -7.65
CA PRO A 122 -11.01 -15.65 -6.84
C PRO A 122 -12.13 -16.13 -5.89
N LEU A 123 -11.93 -15.97 -4.59
CA LEU A 123 -12.90 -16.39 -3.56
C LEU A 123 -13.84 -15.26 -3.17
N ALA A 124 -13.33 -14.04 -3.12
CA ALA A 124 -14.09 -12.85 -2.79
C ALA A 124 -13.41 -11.60 -3.34
N SER A 125 -14.24 -10.60 -3.63
CA SER A 125 -13.78 -9.25 -3.92
C SER A 125 -14.67 -8.25 -3.20
N SER A 126 -14.12 -7.09 -2.87
CA SER A 126 -14.85 -6.01 -2.24
C SER A 126 -14.47 -4.69 -2.90
N GLU A 127 -15.45 -3.87 -3.17
CA GLU A 127 -15.31 -2.54 -3.73
C GLU A 127 -16.05 -1.53 -2.87
N ASN A 128 -15.51 -0.32 -2.77
CA ASN A 128 -16.15 0.78 -2.07
C ASN A 128 -15.81 2.11 -2.73
N ASN A 129 -16.84 2.93 -2.97
CA ASN A 129 -16.73 4.24 -3.59
C ASN A 129 -16.88 5.39 -2.58
N HIS A 130 -16.51 5.18 -1.33
CA HIS A 130 -16.52 6.22 -0.31
C HIS A 130 -15.35 7.19 -0.51
N MET A 131 -15.54 8.17 -1.40
CA MET A 131 -14.54 9.18 -1.75
C MET A 131 -15.03 10.55 -1.30
N ILE A 132 -14.33 11.15 -0.34
CA ILE A 132 -14.55 12.51 0.14
C ILE A 132 -13.22 13.25 0.20
N GLY A 133 -13.26 14.56 -0.05
CA GLY A 133 -12.08 15.42 0.05
C GLY A 133 -11.41 15.34 1.42
N THR A 134 -10.13 15.59 1.48
CA THR A 134 -9.35 15.47 2.72
C THR A 134 -9.85 16.40 3.80
N LEU A 135 -10.16 17.67 3.46
CA LEU A 135 -10.70 18.65 4.40
C LEU A 135 -12.14 18.35 4.88
N GLN A 136 -12.84 17.49 4.17
CA GLN A 136 -14.21 17.08 4.53
C GLN A 136 -14.23 15.86 5.46
N ARG A 137 -13.09 15.21 5.68
CA ARG A 137 -12.99 14.02 6.53
C ARG A 137 -13.04 14.40 8.00
N PRO A 138 -13.98 13.83 8.78
CA PRO A 138 -14.03 14.09 10.22
C PRO A 138 -12.82 13.55 10.97
N LYS A 139 -12.17 12.52 10.43
CA LYS A 139 -10.97 11.88 10.98
C LYS A 139 -10.03 11.51 9.85
N LEU A 140 -8.85 12.12 9.84
CA LEU A 140 -7.85 11.89 8.81
C LEU A 140 -7.10 10.55 8.99
N TYR A 141 -7.13 9.98 10.19
CA TYR A 141 -6.47 8.72 10.52
C TYR A 141 -7.35 7.47 10.32
N GLU A 142 -8.57 7.65 9.80
CA GLU A 142 -9.49 6.56 9.47
C GLU A 142 -9.90 6.63 7.99
N GLN A 143 -10.07 5.46 7.37
CA GLN A 143 -10.62 5.34 6.02
C GLN A 143 -11.77 4.34 6.03
N HIS A 144 -12.98 4.88 6.08
CA HIS A 144 -14.21 4.08 6.23
C HIS A 144 -14.39 3.07 5.09
N GLY A 145 -14.13 3.46 3.86
CA GLY A 145 -14.22 2.55 2.71
C GLY A 145 -13.26 1.37 2.82
N MET A 146 -12.03 1.62 3.27
CA MET A 146 -11.02 0.58 3.50
C MET A 146 -11.45 -0.37 4.62
N GLN A 147 -12.01 0.16 5.72
CA GLN A 147 -12.52 -0.65 6.84
C GLN A 147 -13.67 -1.55 6.42
N LEU A 148 -14.62 -1.05 5.61
CA LEU A 148 -15.73 -1.85 5.08
C LEU A 148 -15.25 -2.95 4.15
N ALA A 149 -14.30 -2.66 3.25
CA ALA A 149 -13.73 -3.63 2.35
C ALA A 149 -12.98 -4.73 3.10
N ALA A 150 -12.14 -4.36 4.06
CA ALA A 150 -11.41 -5.29 4.92
C ALA A 150 -12.37 -6.19 5.71
N LYS A 151 -13.39 -5.58 6.35
CA LYS A 151 -14.40 -6.32 7.11
C LYS A 151 -15.10 -7.38 6.25
N TYR A 152 -15.51 -7.02 5.04
CA TYR A 152 -16.17 -7.98 4.13
C TYR A 152 -15.28 -9.19 3.85
N ILE A 153 -14.00 -8.98 3.52
CA ILE A 153 -13.06 -10.07 3.25
C ILE A 153 -12.82 -10.92 4.49
N LEU A 154 -12.66 -10.30 5.67
CA LEU A 154 -12.52 -11.06 6.92
C LEU A 154 -13.76 -11.91 7.23
N ASP A 155 -14.96 -11.37 7.03
CA ASP A 155 -16.22 -12.11 7.21
C ASP A 155 -16.31 -13.31 6.25
N VAL A 156 -15.88 -13.17 5.00
CA VAL A 156 -15.81 -14.28 4.03
C VAL A 156 -14.80 -15.33 4.48
N CYS A 157 -13.59 -14.93 4.86
CA CYS A 157 -12.57 -15.84 5.36
C CYS A 157 -13.07 -16.64 6.57
N GLN A 158 -13.73 -15.97 7.51
CA GLN A 158 -14.33 -16.62 8.67
C GLN A 158 -15.40 -17.65 8.29
N LYS A 159 -16.32 -17.30 7.38
CA LYS A 159 -17.37 -18.21 6.89
C LYS A 159 -16.80 -19.44 6.20
N LEU A 160 -15.77 -19.26 5.40
CA LEU A 160 -15.09 -20.33 4.68
C LEU A 160 -14.06 -21.08 5.52
N LYS A 161 -13.78 -20.63 6.75
CA LYS A 161 -12.74 -21.17 7.64
C LYS A 161 -11.36 -21.17 6.97
N ILE A 162 -11.06 -20.08 6.25
CA ILE A 162 -9.79 -19.86 5.56
C ILE A 162 -8.99 -18.84 6.37
N GLU A 163 -7.72 -19.15 6.61
CA GLU A 163 -6.73 -18.19 7.11
C GLU A 163 -5.82 -17.79 5.94
N PRO A 164 -5.74 -16.50 5.57
CA PRO A 164 -4.85 -16.07 4.50
C PRO A 164 -3.38 -16.32 4.86
N ASN A 165 -2.65 -16.96 3.97
CA ASN A 165 -1.22 -17.22 4.17
C ASN A 165 -0.34 -16.01 3.83
N PHE A 166 -0.81 -15.16 2.91
CA PHE A 166 -0.07 -14.03 2.37
C PHE A 166 -0.94 -12.80 2.26
N TYR A 167 -0.32 -11.65 2.42
CA TYR A 167 -0.91 -10.34 2.20
C TYR A 167 0.00 -9.53 1.29
N ASP A 168 -0.59 -8.70 0.45
CA ASP A 168 0.14 -7.72 -0.33
C ASP A 168 -0.66 -6.43 -0.33
N LEU A 169 -0.35 -5.55 0.62
CA LEU A 169 -1.15 -4.37 0.91
C LEU A 169 -0.79 -3.24 -0.04
N TYR A 170 -1.80 -2.45 -0.45
CA TYR A 170 -1.59 -1.24 -1.21
C TYR A 170 -0.66 -0.28 -0.48
N SER A 171 0.46 0.03 -1.09
CA SER A 171 1.60 0.66 -0.42
C SER A 171 2.12 1.90 -1.15
N CYS A 172 1.22 2.73 -1.68
CA CYS A 172 1.60 3.98 -2.33
C CYS A 172 2.36 4.92 -1.38
N PHE A 173 2.00 4.92 -0.10
CA PHE A 173 2.66 5.63 0.99
C PHE A 173 2.55 4.81 2.29
N PRO A 174 3.46 5.02 3.27
CA PRO A 174 3.47 4.24 4.51
C PRO A 174 2.15 4.22 5.27
N VAL A 175 1.44 5.36 5.37
CA VAL A 175 0.17 5.43 6.09
C VAL A 175 -0.93 4.58 5.45
N ALA A 176 -0.94 4.43 4.12
CA ALA A 176 -1.92 3.59 3.45
C ALA A 176 -1.77 2.13 3.88
N VAL A 177 -0.53 1.64 3.96
CA VAL A 177 -0.22 0.30 4.46
C VAL A 177 -0.66 0.13 5.90
N GLN A 178 -0.30 1.08 6.78
CA GLN A 178 -0.59 1.02 8.21
C GLN A 178 -2.10 1.01 8.48
N MET A 179 -2.85 1.90 7.84
CA MET A 179 -4.32 1.97 8.00
C MET A 179 -5.00 0.70 7.49
N PHE A 180 -4.51 0.13 6.38
CA PHE A 180 -5.06 -1.10 5.84
C PHE A 180 -4.72 -2.31 6.73
N ALA A 181 -3.49 -2.40 7.20
CA ALA A 181 -3.06 -3.43 8.15
C ALA A 181 -3.92 -3.42 9.42
N GLU A 182 -4.21 -2.23 9.98
CA GLU A 182 -5.15 -2.12 11.11
C GLU A 182 -6.55 -2.61 10.78
N SER A 183 -7.07 -2.25 9.61
CA SER A 183 -8.40 -2.68 9.17
C SER A 183 -8.50 -4.21 9.01
N LEU A 184 -7.36 -4.88 8.77
CA LEU A 184 -7.22 -6.33 8.68
C LEU A 184 -6.76 -7.00 9.99
N ASN A 185 -6.60 -6.24 11.09
CA ASN A 185 -6.06 -6.71 12.37
C ASN A 185 -4.64 -7.30 12.27
N LEU A 186 -3.82 -6.79 11.35
CA LEU A 186 -2.43 -7.20 11.19
C LEU A 186 -1.49 -6.29 11.98
N SER A 187 -0.60 -6.85 12.77
CA SER A 187 0.38 -6.12 13.57
C SER A 187 1.83 -6.35 13.16
N ASP A 188 2.12 -7.44 12.47
CA ASP A 188 3.47 -7.78 12.02
C ASP A 188 3.70 -7.26 10.60
N TYR A 189 4.49 -6.18 10.47
CA TYR A 189 4.79 -5.58 9.17
C TYR A 189 5.51 -6.52 8.18
N LYS A 190 6.09 -7.62 8.66
CA LYS A 190 6.70 -8.64 7.79
C LYS A 190 5.66 -9.42 6.98
N LYS A 191 4.40 -9.29 7.33
CA LYS A 191 3.28 -9.89 6.61
C LYS A 191 2.60 -8.92 5.62
N PHE A 192 3.02 -7.66 5.54
CA PHE A 192 2.29 -6.65 4.77
C PHE A 192 2.58 -6.67 3.27
N THR A 193 3.63 -7.34 2.84
CA THR A 193 3.96 -7.47 1.41
C THR A 193 4.65 -8.79 1.09
N ILE A 194 4.37 -9.30 -0.09
CA ILE A 194 5.08 -10.41 -0.73
C ILE A 194 5.82 -9.98 -2.00
N THR A 195 5.53 -8.78 -2.51
CA THR A 195 6.16 -8.25 -3.73
C THR A 195 7.30 -7.27 -3.43
N GLY A 196 7.26 -6.57 -2.29
CA GLY A 196 8.24 -5.57 -1.88
C GLY A 196 7.69 -4.13 -1.87
N GLY A 197 6.38 -3.96 -2.06
CA GLY A 197 5.71 -2.67 -2.01
C GLY A 197 6.01 -1.76 -3.19
N MET A 198 5.16 -0.76 -3.39
CA MET A 198 5.20 0.10 -4.58
C MET A 198 6.41 1.04 -4.64
N SER A 199 7.09 1.27 -3.53
CA SER A 199 8.31 2.09 -3.51
C SER A 199 9.53 1.36 -4.08
N PHE A 200 9.58 0.05 -3.95
CA PHE A 200 10.74 -0.77 -4.33
C PHE A 200 10.42 -1.77 -5.43
N ALA A 201 9.29 -2.45 -5.33
CA ALA A 201 8.87 -3.37 -6.39
C ALA A 201 8.39 -2.62 -7.64
N GLY A 202 7.90 -1.40 -7.49
CA GLY A 202 7.37 -0.58 -8.55
C GLY A 202 5.86 -0.43 -8.47
N GLY A 203 5.36 0.73 -8.94
CA GLY A 203 3.94 1.05 -8.98
C GLY A 203 3.63 1.88 -10.22
N PRO A 204 3.60 1.28 -11.42
CA PRO A 204 3.37 2.00 -12.65
C PRO A 204 2.02 2.74 -12.61
N LEU A 205 2.01 3.98 -13.11
CA LEU A 205 0.76 4.69 -13.39
C LEU A 205 0.15 4.16 -14.69
N ASN A 206 -1.13 3.86 -14.66
CA ASN A 206 -1.93 3.48 -15.81
C ASN A 206 -2.67 4.69 -16.39
#